data_f7aececcb663e98b8cf7d1c47671f9d7
#
_entry.id   f7aececcb663e98b8cf7d1c47671f9d7
#
_cell.length_a   1.000
_cell.length_b   1.000
_cell.length_c   1.000
_cell.angle_alpha   90.00
_cell.angle_beta   90.00
_cell.angle_gamma   90.00
#
_symmetry.space_group_name_H-M   'P 1'
#
loop_
_entity.id
_entity.type
_entity.pdbx_description
1 polymer ?
#
loop_
_entity_poly.entity_id
_entity_poly.type
_entity_poly.pdbx_seq_one_letter_code
_entity_poly.pdbx_strand_id
1 'polypeptide(L)'
;TRVDQTPRTATKETGESLTINCVLTDTSYGLFSTSWFRKNPGTTDWERMSIGGRYVESVNKGAKSFSLRIKDLTVADSATYYCKAMGNHEWDIWWWWWYDGAGTVLTVN
;
A
#
# COMPACT_ATOMS: atom_id res chain seq x y z
N THR A 1 6.39 0.12 16.35
CA THR A 1 5.43 0.49 15.31
C THR A 1 5.99 0.19 13.94
N ARG A 2 5.22 -0.48 13.11
CA ARG A 2 5.61 -0.81 11.74
C ARG A 2 4.37 -1.08 10.88
N VAL A 3 4.56 -1.07 9.57
CA VAL A 3 3.53 -1.51 8.62
C VAL A 3 4.00 -2.83 8.01
N ASP A 4 3.21 -3.87 8.20
CA ASP A 4 3.45 -5.18 7.57
C ASP A 4 2.72 -5.22 6.24
N GLN A 5 3.47 -5.34 5.16
CA GLN A 5 2.95 -5.38 3.79
C GLN A 5 3.14 -6.77 3.19
N THR A 6 2.06 -7.33 2.65
CA THR A 6 2.07 -8.63 1.97
C THR A 6 1.21 -8.59 0.71
N PRO A 7 1.58 -9.36 -0.36
CA PRO A 7 2.82 -10.13 -0.49
C PRO A 7 4.02 -9.20 -0.73
N ARG A 8 5.22 -9.74 -0.53
CA ARG A 8 6.46 -8.99 -0.80
C ARG A 8 6.84 -9.07 -2.27
N THR A 9 6.47 -10.14 -2.93
CA THR A 9 6.66 -10.34 -4.37
C THR A 9 5.43 -11.00 -4.96
N ALA A 10 5.15 -10.72 -6.23
CA ALA A 10 4.08 -11.36 -6.97
C ALA A 10 4.43 -11.43 -8.44
N THR A 11 4.10 -12.56 -9.07
CA THR A 11 4.19 -12.74 -10.51
C THR A 11 2.79 -13.05 -11.02
N LYS A 12 2.31 -12.25 -11.96
CA LYS A 12 0.96 -12.33 -12.50
C LYS A 12 0.98 -12.36 -14.01
N GLU A 13 -0.11 -12.86 -14.57
CA GLU A 13 -0.35 -12.79 -16.02
C GLU A 13 -1.24 -11.59 -16.33
N THR A 14 -1.12 -11.10 -17.56
CA THR A 14 -1.98 -10.02 -18.05
C THR A 14 -3.46 -10.37 -17.87
N GLY A 15 -4.24 -9.43 -17.35
CA GLY A 15 -5.67 -9.62 -17.08
C GLY A 15 -6.00 -10.08 -15.68
N GLU A 16 -5.02 -10.58 -14.93
CA GLU A 16 -5.22 -10.95 -13.52
C GLU A 16 -5.29 -9.73 -12.62
N SER A 17 -5.53 -9.94 -11.34
CA SER A 17 -5.52 -8.89 -10.32
C SER A 17 -4.56 -9.24 -9.20
N LEU A 18 -4.10 -8.20 -8.50
CA LEU A 18 -3.25 -8.34 -7.32
C LEU A 18 -3.89 -7.58 -6.18
N THR A 19 -3.97 -8.22 -5.02
CA THR A 19 -4.35 -7.54 -3.78
C THR A 19 -3.14 -7.44 -2.86
N ILE A 20 -2.82 -6.22 -2.45
CA ILE A 20 -1.74 -5.93 -1.50
C ILE A 20 -2.39 -5.56 -0.17
N ASN A 21 -1.94 -6.20 0.90
CA ASN A 21 -2.47 -5.98 2.23
C ASN A 21 -1.42 -5.33 3.11
N CYS A 22 -1.84 -4.33 3.88
CA CYS A 22 -0.98 -3.64 4.84
C CYS A 22 -1.69 -3.55 6.19
N VAL A 23 -0.93 -3.78 7.25
CA VAL A 23 -1.43 -3.73 8.62
C VAL A 23 -0.48 -2.88 9.46
N LEU A 24 -1.02 -1.87 10.13
CA LEU A 24 -0.26 -1.09 11.09
C LEU A 24 -0.22 -1.89 12.39
N THR A 25 0.98 -2.32 12.79
CA THR A 25 1.19 -3.21 13.92
C THR A 25 2.10 -2.62 14.96
N ASP A 26 2.04 -3.21 16.15
CA ASP A 26 2.94 -2.92 17.27
C ASP A 26 2.90 -1.43 17.63
N THR A 27 1.69 -0.89 17.74
CA THR A 27 1.45 0.52 17.98
C THR A 27 0.18 0.74 18.80
N SER A 28 0.19 1.77 19.63
CA SER A 28 -1.00 2.30 20.28
C SER A 28 -1.69 3.37 19.42
N TYR A 29 -1.09 3.78 18.30
CA TYR A 29 -1.67 4.78 17.40
C TYR A 29 -2.81 4.20 16.59
N GLY A 30 -3.80 5.03 16.30
CA GLY A 30 -4.84 4.69 15.36
C GLY A 30 -4.40 4.91 13.92
N LEU A 31 -4.99 4.17 13.00
CA LEU A 31 -4.81 4.40 11.58
C LEU A 31 -5.68 5.60 11.19
N PHE A 32 -5.04 6.69 10.78
CA PHE A 32 -5.74 7.90 10.41
C PHE A 32 -5.96 8.01 8.90
N SER A 33 -4.90 7.81 8.11
CA SER A 33 -4.95 7.97 6.67
C SER A 33 -4.05 6.96 6.00
N THR A 34 -4.36 6.64 4.76
CA THR A 34 -3.61 5.70 3.95
C THR A 34 -3.29 6.31 2.60
N SER A 35 -2.17 5.90 2.03
CA SER A 35 -1.81 6.25 0.66
C SER A 35 -0.98 5.15 0.04
N TRP A 36 -0.92 5.15 -1.28
CA TRP A 36 -0.23 4.14 -2.06
C TRP A 36 0.71 4.81 -3.04
N PHE A 37 1.88 4.21 -3.20
CA PHE A 37 2.93 4.73 -4.07
C PHE A 37 3.45 3.64 -4.97
N ARG A 38 3.88 4.03 -6.14
CA ARG A 38 4.49 3.16 -7.12
C ARG A 38 5.87 3.68 -7.46
N LYS A 39 6.83 2.75 -7.54
CA LYS A 39 8.19 3.03 -8.01
C LYS A 39 8.44 2.18 -9.23
N ASN A 40 8.62 2.85 -10.38
CA ASN A 40 8.84 2.15 -11.63
C ASN A 40 10.25 1.54 -11.70
N PRO A 41 10.43 0.45 -12.44
CA PRO A 41 11.76 -0.15 -12.60
C PRO A 41 12.79 0.85 -13.11
N GLY A 42 13.97 0.81 -12.52
CA GLY A 42 15.08 1.67 -12.93
C GLY A 42 14.99 3.11 -12.45
N THR A 43 13.99 3.46 -11.64
CA THR A 43 13.88 4.80 -11.06
C THR A 43 13.96 4.75 -9.55
N THR A 44 14.27 5.90 -8.93
CA THR A 44 14.21 6.08 -7.47
C THR A 44 13.03 6.96 -7.08
N ASP A 45 12.24 7.41 -8.06
CA ASP A 45 11.12 8.32 -7.82
C ASP A 45 9.87 7.54 -7.43
N TRP A 46 9.20 8.02 -6.38
CA TRP A 46 7.93 7.49 -5.91
C TRP A 46 6.80 8.30 -6.52
N GLU A 47 5.87 7.60 -7.14
CA GLU A 47 4.70 8.22 -7.73
C GLU A 47 3.48 7.86 -6.89
N ARG A 48 2.77 8.88 -6.41
CA ARG A 48 1.53 8.66 -5.67
C ARG A 48 0.44 8.15 -6.61
N MET A 49 -0.23 7.08 -6.19
CA MET A 49 -1.30 6.48 -6.96
C MET A 49 -2.63 7.12 -6.60
N SER A 50 -3.45 7.37 -7.61
CA SER A 50 -4.82 7.85 -7.42
C SER A 50 -5.76 6.66 -7.35
N ILE A 51 -6.53 6.58 -6.27
CA ILE A 51 -7.49 5.49 -6.06
C ILE A 51 -8.71 5.72 -6.94
N GLY A 52 -9.19 4.66 -7.55
CA GLY A 52 -10.34 4.67 -8.45
C GLY A 52 -10.06 3.86 -9.71
N GLY A 53 -11.11 3.53 -10.46
CA GLY A 53 -10.97 2.71 -11.65
C GLY A 53 -10.41 1.32 -11.34
N ARG A 54 -9.23 1.02 -11.88
CA ARG A 54 -8.57 -0.27 -11.65
C ARG A 54 -8.00 -0.43 -10.24
N TYR A 55 -7.90 0.66 -9.48
CA TYR A 55 -7.31 0.68 -8.13
C TYR A 55 -8.41 0.79 -7.10
N VAL A 56 -8.68 -0.30 -6.39
CA VAL A 56 -9.75 -0.37 -5.39
C VAL A 56 -9.12 -0.52 -4.01
N GLU A 57 -9.38 0.45 -3.14
CA GLU A 57 -8.88 0.42 -1.78
C GLU A 57 -9.97 -0.04 -0.80
N SER A 58 -9.58 -0.84 0.18
CA SER A 58 -10.42 -1.20 1.32
C SER A 58 -9.67 -0.84 2.61
N VAL A 59 -10.35 -0.19 3.54
CA VAL A 59 -9.77 0.23 4.81
C VAL A 59 -10.62 -0.28 5.95
N ASN A 60 -9.96 -0.91 6.93
CA ASN A 60 -10.58 -1.32 8.19
C ASN A 60 -9.83 -0.66 9.34
N LYS A 61 -10.34 0.48 9.81
CA LYS A 61 -9.68 1.26 10.86
C LYS A 61 -9.63 0.51 12.19
N GLY A 62 -10.66 -0.29 12.49
CA GLY A 62 -10.68 -1.07 13.73
C GLY A 62 -9.56 -2.10 13.79
N ALA A 63 -9.26 -2.75 12.67
CA ALA A 63 -8.17 -3.71 12.56
C ALA A 63 -6.83 -3.04 12.19
N LYS A 64 -6.81 -1.74 11.95
CA LYS A 64 -5.65 -0.98 11.48
C LYS A 64 -5.06 -1.58 10.20
N SER A 65 -5.93 -2.06 9.32
CA SER A 65 -5.54 -2.70 8.07
C SER A 65 -6.13 -1.99 6.87
N PHE A 66 -5.44 -2.08 5.76
CA PHE A 66 -5.89 -1.53 4.50
C PHE A 66 -5.31 -2.32 3.35
N SER A 67 -6.01 -2.36 2.25
CA SER A 67 -5.60 -3.13 1.08
C SER A 67 -5.87 -2.36 -0.20
N LEU A 68 -5.07 -2.69 -1.22
CA LEU A 68 -5.25 -2.18 -2.56
C LEU A 68 -5.37 -3.36 -3.51
N ARG A 69 -6.44 -3.38 -4.30
CA ARG A 69 -6.58 -4.32 -5.39
C ARG A 69 -6.35 -3.61 -6.71
N ILE A 70 -5.40 -4.12 -7.48
CA ILE A 70 -5.10 -3.64 -8.83
C ILE A 70 -5.72 -4.64 -9.80
N LYS A 71 -6.69 -4.19 -10.58
CA LYS A 71 -7.43 -5.04 -11.53
C LYS A 71 -6.85 -4.91 -12.93
N ASP A 72 -7.15 -5.89 -13.76
CA ASP A 72 -6.82 -5.88 -15.19
C ASP A 72 -5.35 -5.56 -15.43
N LEU A 73 -4.47 -6.33 -14.79
CA LEU A 73 -3.03 -6.11 -14.87
C LEU A 73 -2.50 -6.18 -16.29
N THR A 74 -1.56 -5.30 -16.58
CA THR A 74 -0.79 -5.30 -17.83
C THR A 74 0.70 -5.34 -17.53
N VAL A 75 1.51 -5.61 -18.54
CA VAL A 75 2.97 -5.61 -18.39
C VAL A 75 3.48 -4.27 -17.84
N ALA A 76 2.84 -3.17 -18.22
CA ALA A 76 3.19 -1.83 -17.76
C ALA A 76 2.97 -1.63 -16.25
N ASP A 77 2.21 -2.51 -15.60
CA ASP A 77 2.00 -2.44 -14.15
C ASP A 77 3.16 -3.03 -13.35
N SER A 78 4.13 -3.64 -14.01
CA SER A 78 5.32 -4.19 -13.34
C SER A 78 6.10 -3.05 -12.66
N ALA A 79 6.15 -3.09 -11.34
CA ALA A 79 6.74 -2.05 -10.51
C ALA A 79 6.83 -2.54 -9.07
N THR A 80 7.39 -1.73 -8.20
CA THR A 80 7.33 -1.92 -6.76
C THR A 80 6.27 -1.00 -6.19
N TYR A 81 5.36 -1.56 -5.40
CA TYR A 81 4.24 -0.84 -4.79
C TYR A 81 4.45 -0.74 -3.29
N TYR A 82 4.18 0.43 -2.74
CA TYR A 82 4.34 0.69 -1.32
C TYR A 82 3.06 1.26 -0.74
N CYS A 83 2.65 0.75 0.40
CA CYS A 83 1.61 1.38 1.19
C CYS A 83 2.24 2.33 2.20
N LYS A 84 1.50 3.36 2.55
CA LYS A 84 1.91 4.33 3.57
C LYS A 84 0.75 4.55 4.52
N ALA A 85 1.02 4.35 5.80
CA ALA A 85 0.04 4.60 6.85
C ALA A 85 0.40 5.88 7.59
N MET A 86 -0.59 6.71 7.81
CA MET A 86 -0.47 7.84 8.72
C MET A 86 -1.23 7.49 9.99
N GLY A 87 -0.53 7.53 11.12
CA GLY A 87 -1.14 7.33 12.41
C GLY A 87 -1.13 8.60 13.23
N ASN A 88 -2.06 8.70 14.15
CA ASN A 88 -2.03 9.74 15.17
C ASN A 88 -2.34 9.12 16.51
N HIS A 89 -1.86 9.78 17.55
CA HIS A 89 -2.21 9.41 18.92
C HIS A 89 -3.57 10.03 19.25
N GLU A 90 -4.50 9.26 19.79
CA GLU A 90 -5.84 9.77 20.05
C GLU A 90 -5.87 10.92 21.07
N TRP A 91 -4.80 11.07 21.85
CA TRP A 91 -4.65 12.14 22.86
C TRP A 91 -3.95 13.38 22.30
N ASP A 92 -3.30 13.28 21.15
CA ASP A 92 -2.51 14.36 20.59
C ASP A 92 -2.66 14.42 19.09
N ILE A 93 -3.65 15.20 18.66
CA ILE A 93 -3.96 15.36 17.23
C ILE A 93 -2.92 16.19 16.48
N TRP A 94 -1.93 16.76 17.17
CA TRP A 94 -0.89 17.58 16.56
C TRP A 94 0.31 16.74 16.12
N TRP A 95 0.39 15.48 16.55
CA TRP A 95 1.49 14.59 16.22
C TRP A 95 1.02 13.55 15.23
N TRP A 96 1.62 13.58 14.02
CA TRP A 96 1.34 12.67 12.92
C TRP A 96 2.55 11.82 12.66
N TRP A 97 2.33 10.54 12.48
CA TRP A 97 3.38 9.58 12.23
C TRP A 97 3.15 8.92 10.89
N TRP A 98 4.22 8.82 10.11
CA TRP A 98 4.19 8.20 8.80
C TRP A 98 5.00 6.92 8.84
N TYR A 99 4.41 5.79 8.38
CA TYR A 99 5.08 4.51 8.29
C TYR A 99 4.82 3.90 6.93
N ASP A 100 5.91 3.42 6.28
CA ASP A 100 5.83 2.79 4.97
C ASP A 100 5.90 1.27 5.11
N GLY A 101 5.14 0.57 4.26
CA GLY A 101 5.33 -0.84 4.05
C GLY A 101 6.66 -1.11 3.36
N ALA A 102 7.14 -2.35 3.45
CA ALA A 102 8.44 -2.72 2.88
C ALA A 102 8.41 -2.91 1.36
N GLY A 103 7.24 -2.88 0.77
CA GLY A 103 7.08 -2.93 -0.67
C GLY A 103 6.63 -4.29 -1.19
N THR A 104 5.98 -4.26 -2.35
CA THR A 104 5.58 -5.45 -3.11
C THR A 104 6.15 -5.31 -4.51
N VAL A 105 7.03 -6.23 -4.89
CA VAL A 105 7.60 -6.27 -6.25
C VAL A 105 6.66 -7.07 -7.13
N LEU A 106 6.03 -6.41 -8.09
CA LEU A 106 5.12 -7.04 -9.05
C LEU A 106 5.79 -7.19 -10.40
N THR A 107 5.71 -8.39 -10.94
CA THR A 107 6.08 -8.70 -12.32
C THR A 107 4.84 -9.23 -13.05
N VAL A 108 4.47 -8.60 -14.15
CA VAL A 108 3.36 -9.02 -15.01
C VAL A 108 3.92 -9.49 -16.33
N ASN A 109 3.59 -10.71 -16.70
CA ASN A 109 4.01 -11.33 -17.97
C ASN A 109 2.99 -11.13 -19.08
#